data_8e62b6c7058945a5721e16b96bb32c06
#
_entry.id   8e62b6c7058945a5721e16b96bb32c06
#
_cell.length_a   1.000
_cell.length_b   1.000
_cell.length_c   1.000
_cell.angle_alpha   90.00
_cell.angle_beta   90.00
_cell.angle_gamma   90.00
#
_symmetry.space_group_name_H-M   'P 1'
#
loop_
_entity.id
_entity.type
_entity.pdbx_description
1 polymer ?
#
loop_
_entity_poly.entity_id
_entity_poly.type
_entity_poly.pdbx_seq_one_letter_code
_entity_poly.pdbx_strand_id
1 'polypeptide(L)'
;MPKIISYNVNGIRAAMRKGIDQWLQAVDADIVCLQEIKAKEEQIDVSVFHDLGYECFWYSAQKPGYSGTAILSRIKPDHVEYGTGMEAYDYEGRIIRADYK
;
A
#
# COMPACT_ATOMS: atom_id res chain seq x y z
N MET A 1 19.24 9.95 0.72
CA MET A 1 18.03 10.08 -0.15
C MET A 1 17.13 8.89 0.09
N PRO A 2 15.82 9.08 0.29
CA PRO A 2 14.92 7.94 0.40
C PRO A 2 14.80 7.19 -0.93
N LYS A 3 14.67 5.88 -0.84
CA LYS A 3 14.40 5.03 -1.99
C LYS A 3 12.90 4.76 -2.04
N ILE A 4 12.27 5.16 -3.13
CA ILE A 4 10.83 5.04 -3.32
C ILE A 4 10.59 4.13 -4.52
N ILE A 5 9.76 3.12 -4.35
CA ILE A 5 9.37 2.23 -5.45
C ILE A 5 7.85 2.21 -5.59
N SER A 6 7.40 1.88 -6.79
CA SER A 6 5.99 1.73 -7.12
C SER A 6 5.80 0.39 -7.82
N TYR A 7 4.78 -0.36 -7.41
CA TYR A 7 4.57 -1.71 -7.92
C TYR A 7 3.09 -2.05 -7.97
N ASN A 8 2.63 -2.49 -9.13
CA ASN A 8 1.29 -3.04 -9.29
C ASN A 8 1.33 -4.51 -8.88
N VAL A 9 0.78 -4.83 -7.71
CA VAL A 9 0.87 -6.18 -7.15
C VAL A 9 -0.15 -7.15 -7.75
N ASN A 10 -1.16 -6.62 -8.45
CA ASN A 10 -2.23 -7.45 -9.03
C ASN A 10 -2.78 -8.45 -8.01
N GLY A 11 -3.16 -7.92 -6.84
CA GLY A 11 -3.64 -8.70 -5.71
C GLY A 11 -2.55 -8.92 -4.66
N ILE A 12 -2.69 -8.22 -3.52
CA ILE A 12 -1.69 -8.29 -2.43
C ILE A 12 -1.64 -9.68 -1.82
N ARG A 13 -2.78 -10.37 -1.71
CA ARG A 13 -2.81 -11.72 -1.11
C ARG A 13 -2.03 -12.72 -1.95
N ALA A 14 -2.16 -12.64 -3.29
CA ALA A 14 -1.38 -13.47 -4.19
C ALA A 14 0.11 -13.11 -4.12
N ALA A 15 0.43 -11.82 -4.06
CA ALA A 15 1.81 -11.35 -3.95
C ALA A 15 2.47 -11.86 -2.65
N MET A 16 1.72 -11.89 -1.56
CA MET A 16 2.23 -12.43 -0.29
C MET A 16 2.54 -13.92 -0.40
N ARG A 17 1.69 -14.69 -1.07
CA ARG A 17 1.95 -16.11 -1.31
C ARG A 17 3.17 -16.34 -2.20
N LYS A 18 3.49 -15.37 -3.07
CA LYS A 18 4.64 -15.46 -3.98
C LYS A 18 5.94 -14.92 -3.37
N GLY A 19 5.90 -14.45 -2.13
CA GLY A 19 7.10 -14.00 -1.42
C GLY A 19 7.40 -12.52 -1.56
N ILE A 20 6.38 -11.66 -1.58
CA ILE A 20 6.59 -10.21 -1.63
C ILE A 20 7.45 -9.72 -0.46
N ASP A 21 7.34 -10.37 0.70
CA ASP A 21 8.14 -10.05 1.88
C ASP A 21 9.63 -10.19 1.61
N GLN A 22 10.03 -11.28 0.95
CA GLN A 22 11.43 -11.51 0.57
C GLN A 22 11.90 -10.48 -0.45
N TRP A 23 11.03 -10.13 -1.41
CA TRP A 23 11.34 -9.12 -2.41
C TRP A 23 11.53 -7.74 -1.76
N LEU A 24 10.68 -7.38 -0.80
CA LEU A 24 10.78 -6.12 -0.08
C LEU A 24 12.09 -6.03 0.71
N GLN A 25 12.54 -7.13 1.32
CA GLN A 25 13.83 -7.18 2.01
C GLN A 25 14.99 -6.96 1.03
N ALA A 26 14.91 -7.59 -0.14
CA ALA A 26 15.98 -7.48 -1.15
C ALA A 26 16.05 -6.08 -1.74
N VAL A 27 14.92 -5.45 -2.00
CA VAL A 27 14.86 -4.10 -2.58
C VAL A 27 15.25 -3.05 -1.55
N ASP A 28 14.90 -3.26 -0.30
CA ASP A 28 15.23 -2.38 0.84
C ASP A 28 14.80 -0.93 0.59
N ALA A 29 13.56 -0.74 0.16
CA ALA A 29 13.02 0.59 -0.11
C ALA A 29 12.51 1.23 1.18
N ASP A 30 12.59 2.57 1.24
CA ASP A 30 12.05 3.35 2.36
C ASP A 30 10.53 3.51 2.24
N ILE A 31 10.04 3.70 1.02
CA ILE A 31 8.62 3.89 0.74
C ILE A 31 8.23 3.02 -0.44
N VAL A 32 7.11 2.30 -0.30
CA VAL A 32 6.60 1.42 -1.35
C VAL A 32 5.16 1.81 -1.63
N CYS A 33 4.88 2.14 -2.89
CA CYS A 33 3.53 2.45 -3.35
C CYS A 33 3.00 1.26 -4.12
N LEU A 34 1.88 0.70 -3.65
CA LEU A 34 1.27 -0.50 -4.24
C LEU A 34 -0.03 -0.13 -4.93
N GLN A 35 -0.24 -0.66 -6.12
CA GLN A 35 -1.50 -0.52 -6.87
C GLN A 35 -2.15 -1.88 -7.03
N GLU A 36 -3.47 -1.88 -7.18
CA GLU A 36 -4.30 -3.07 -7.37
C GLU A 36 -4.11 -4.09 -6.25
N ILE A 37 -4.25 -3.62 -5.01
CA ILE A 37 -4.14 -4.52 -3.84
C ILE A 37 -5.29 -5.54 -3.81
N LYS A 38 -6.46 -5.19 -4.34
CA LYS A 38 -7.63 -6.07 -4.52
C LYS A 38 -8.06 -6.78 -3.25
N ALA A 39 -7.90 -6.11 -2.11
CA ALA A 39 -8.26 -6.65 -0.82
C ALA A 39 -8.55 -5.51 0.16
N LYS A 40 -9.32 -5.82 1.19
CA LYS A 40 -9.52 -4.90 2.31
C LYS A 40 -8.49 -5.21 3.39
N GLU A 41 -8.20 -4.23 4.23
CA GLU A 41 -7.16 -4.36 5.26
C GLU A 41 -7.40 -5.59 6.14
N GLU A 42 -8.64 -5.86 6.53
CA GLU A 42 -8.98 -7.00 7.37
C GLU A 42 -8.71 -8.35 6.71
N GLN A 43 -8.48 -8.38 5.40
CA GLN A 43 -8.14 -9.60 4.65
C GLN A 43 -6.63 -9.81 4.51
N ILE A 44 -5.82 -8.90 5.07
CA ILE A 44 -4.37 -8.87 4.89
C ILE A 44 -3.71 -9.09 6.24
N ASP A 45 -2.72 -9.99 6.29
CA ASP A 45 -1.87 -10.13 7.47
C ASP A 45 -0.82 -9.00 7.46
N VAL A 46 -1.17 -7.86 8.05
CA VAL A 46 -0.31 -6.68 8.03
C VAL A 46 0.96 -6.85 8.87
N SER A 47 0.98 -7.83 9.78
CA SER A 47 2.15 -8.06 10.63
C SER A 47 3.39 -8.39 9.81
N VAL A 48 3.23 -9.01 8.65
CA VAL A 48 4.34 -9.32 7.73
C VAL A 48 5.09 -8.04 7.36
N PHE A 49 4.35 -6.98 7.06
CA PHE A 49 4.96 -5.69 6.67
C PHE A 49 5.48 -4.93 7.88
N HIS A 50 4.77 -4.98 9.01
CA HIS A 50 5.23 -4.35 10.26
C HIS A 50 6.55 -4.96 10.72
N ASP A 51 6.73 -6.26 10.58
CA ASP A 51 7.95 -6.96 10.95
C ASP A 51 9.16 -6.52 10.11
N LEU A 52 8.89 -6.03 8.89
CA LEU A 52 9.93 -5.47 8.01
C LEU A 52 10.20 -3.98 8.28
N GLY A 53 9.52 -3.40 9.25
CA GLY A 53 9.71 -2.01 9.64
C GLY A 53 8.80 -1.02 8.91
N TYR A 54 7.78 -1.50 8.19
CA TYR A 54 6.87 -0.64 7.45
C TYR A 54 5.62 -0.31 8.27
N GLU A 55 5.25 0.96 8.29
CA GLU A 55 3.92 1.41 8.64
C GLU A 55 3.08 1.38 7.37
N CYS A 56 1.85 0.90 7.45
CA CYS A 56 1.03 0.61 6.27
C CYS A 56 -0.20 1.49 6.24
N PHE A 57 -0.52 2.01 5.04
CA PHE A 57 -1.69 2.82 4.80
C PHE A 57 -2.45 2.20 3.63
N TRP A 58 -3.63 1.65 3.92
CA TRP A 58 -4.44 0.89 2.96
C TRP A 58 -5.66 1.70 2.54
N TYR A 59 -5.94 1.75 1.26
CA TYR A 59 -7.15 2.38 0.73
C TYR A 59 -7.81 1.46 -0.28
N SER A 60 -8.78 0.68 0.21
CA SER A 60 -9.48 -0.32 -0.59
C SER A 60 -10.58 0.33 -1.43
N ALA A 61 -10.87 -0.25 -2.60
CA ALA A 61 -12.05 0.10 -3.36
C ALA A 61 -13.31 -0.35 -2.61
N GLN A 62 -14.44 0.27 -2.92
CA GLN A 62 -15.73 -0.15 -2.36
C GLN A 62 -16.14 -1.52 -2.89
N LYS A 63 -15.82 -1.81 -4.15
CA LYS A 63 -16.08 -3.12 -4.75
C LYS A 63 -15.06 -4.14 -4.28
N PRO A 64 -15.48 -5.27 -3.67
CA PRO A 64 -14.55 -6.28 -3.20
C PRO A 64 -13.69 -6.88 -4.32
N GLY A 65 -12.42 -7.14 -4.02
CA GLY A 65 -11.50 -7.80 -4.95
C GLY A 65 -11.11 -6.97 -6.17
N TYR A 66 -11.25 -5.65 -6.10
CA TYR A 66 -11.04 -4.75 -7.22
C TYR A 66 -10.19 -3.54 -6.80
N SER A 67 -9.23 -3.15 -7.64
CA SER A 67 -8.44 -1.92 -7.46
C SER A 67 -7.81 -1.81 -6.07
N GLY A 68 -7.80 -0.60 -5.50
CA GLY A 68 -7.22 -0.33 -4.18
C GLY A 68 -5.74 -0.01 -4.25
N THR A 69 -5.29 0.86 -3.36
CA THR A 69 -3.88 1.27 -3.28
C THR A 69 -3.38 1.15 -1.85
N ALA A 70 -2.05 1.14 -1.70
CA ALA A 70 -1.43 1.17 -0.39
C ALA A 70 -0.11 1.89 -0.45
N ILE A 71 0.28 2.45 0.69
CA ILE A 71 1.63 2.97 0.92
C ILE A 71 2.21 2.23 2.11
N LEU A 72 3.40 1.65 1.92
CA LEU A 72 4.20 1.06 2.99
C LEU A 72 5.37 2.01 3.21
N SER A 73 5.59 2.46 4.44
CA SER A 73 6.62 3.45 4.70
C SER A 73 7.40 3.13 5.97
N ARG A 74 8.73 3.17 5.87
CA ARG A 74 9.63 3.12 7.04
C ARG A 74 9.79 4.51 7.66
N ILE A 75 9.47 5.55 6.90
CA ILE A 75 9.53 6.93 7.34
C ILE A 75 8.12 7.35 7.73
N LYS A 76 7.95 7.91 8.93
CA LYS A 76 6.63 8.36 9.38
C LYS A 76 6.21 9.59 8.57
N PRO A 77 5.08 9.54 7.84
CA PRO A 77 4.59 10.73 7.16
C PRO A 77 4.02 11.74 8.17
N ASP A 78 4.10 13.02 7.82
CA ASP A 78 3.53 14.08 8.65
C ASP A 78 2.02 14.11 8.52
N HIS A 79 1.49 13.73 7.36
CA HIS A 79 0.06 13.75 7.07
C HIS A 79 -0.26 12.72 6.00
N VAL A 80 -1.40 12.05 6.15
CA VAL A 80 -1.92 11.10 5.15
C VAL A 80 -3.37 11.44 4.84
N GLU A 81 -3.70 11.52 3.56
CA GLU A 81 -5.07 11.70 3.09
C GLU A 81 -5.45 10.55 2.17
N TYR A 82 -6.68 10.06 2.32
CA TYR A 82 -7.23 8.97 1.52
C TYR A 82 -8.26 9.56 0.55
N GLY A 83 -7.95 9.42 -0.76
CA GLY A 83 -8.82 9.92 -1.81
C GLY A 83 -8.63 11.40 -2.09
N THR A 84 -9.45 11.90 -3.01
CA THR A 84 -9.39 13.28 -3.49
C THR A 84 -10.46 14.18 -2.85
N GLY A 85 -11.42 13.58 -2.15
CA GLY A 85 -12.63 14.27 -1.69
C GLY A 85 -13.73 14.27 -2.74
N MET A 86 -13.50 13.69 -3.91
CA MET A 86 -14.47 13.59 -5.00
C MET A 86 -14.91 12.14 -5.16
N GLU A 87 -16.15 11.84 -4.80
CA GLU A 87 -16.67 10.47 -4.78
C GLU A 87 -16.50 9.76 -6.13
N ALA A 88 -16.65 10.49 -7.25
CA ALA A 88 -16.50 9.92 -8.58
C ALA A 88 -15.14 9.27 -8.81
N TYR A 89 -14.11 9.70 -8.09
CA TYR A 89 -12.76 9.15 -8.20
C TYR A 89 -12.39 8.25 -7.03
N ASP A 90 -13.03 8.44 -5.87
CA ASP A 90 -12.57 7.83 -4.63
C ASP A 90 -13.12 6.42 -4.38
N TYR A 91 -14.26 6.08 -4.99
CA TYR A 91 -14.86 4.76 -4.74
C TYR A 91 -13.99 3.59 -5.21
N GLU A 92 -13.03 3.84 -6.09
CA GLU A 92 -12.12 2.80 -6.59
C GLU A 92 -10.85 2.62 -5.74
N GLY A 93 -10.66 3.46 -4.71
CA GLY A 93 -9.49 3.36 -3.84
C GLY A 93 -8.17 3.55 -4.57
N ARG A 94 -8.05 4.59 -5.40
CA ARG A 94 -6.88 4.75 -6.27
C ARG A 94 -5.86 5.76 -5.80
N ILE A 95 -6.22 6.64 -4.87
CA ILE A 95 -5.36 7.76 -4.49
C ILE A 95 -5.17 7.82 -2.98
N ILE A 96 -3.91 7.75 -2.56
CA ILE A 96 -3.49 8.05 -1.20
C ILE A 96 -2.40 9.12 -1.32
N ARG A 97 -2.50 10.15 -0.49
CA ARG A 97 -1.48 11.19 -0.41
C ARG A 97 -0.77 11.09 0.94
N ALA A 98 0.55 11.05 0.92
CA ALA A 98 1.37 11.06 2.12
C ALA A 98 2.37 12.21 2.02
N ASP A 99 2.37 13.09 3.02
CA ASP A 99 3.24 14.25 3.06
C ASP A 99 4.42 13.99 4.00
N TYR A 100 5.62 14.28 3.54
CA TYR A 100 6.85 14.12 4.29
C TYR A 100 7.60 15.45 4.34
N LYS A 101 8.23 15.71 5.46
CA LYS A 101 9.10 16.89 5.58
C LYS A 101 10.51 16.60 5.08
#